data_defef138a6b394e52aaab21ae0d76df2
#
_entry.id   defef138a6b394e52aaab21ae0d76df2
#
_cell.length_a   1.000
_cell.length_b   1.000
_cell.length_c   1.000
_cell.angle_alpha   90.00
_cell.angle_beta   90.00
_cell.angle_gamma   90.00
#
_symmetry.space_group_name_H-M   'P 1'
#
loop_
_entity.id
_entity.type
_entity.pdbx_description
1 polymer ?
#
loop_
_entity_poly.entity_id
_entity_poly.type
_entity_poly.pdbx_seq_one_letter_code
_entity_poly.pdbx_strand_id
1 'polypeptide(L)'
;PLYSSASSDVYKRQHHVRAALLEAQEALAHLLSDEVMLERINAAGNLMADALQSGGRIYSCGNGGSLCDAMHFAEEMTGRYRNNRPAYAATAIADASHMACVANDFGYEYVFSRYIEGVARSGDVLLGISTSGTSKNVLRAVEASRVKGVKVVSLTGRADSPIAKLSDVAIVTPGGRYADRVQELHIKCIHIFIELVERRLNPENYAGE
;
A
#
# COMPACT_ATOMS: atom_id res chain seq x y z
N PRO A 1 -40.46 29.64 -17.01
CA PRO A 1 -39.26 29.69 -16.20
C PRO A 1 -38.58 28.31 -16.18
N LEU A 2 -37.85 27.96 -17.25
CA LEU A 2 -37.09 26.67 -17.35
C LEU A 2 -35.58 26.88 -17.03
N TYR A 3 -35.17 28.07 -16.63
CA TYR A 3 -33.77 28.41 -16.36
C TYR A 3 -33.34 28.27 -14.89
N SER A 4 -34.26 28.10 -13.94
CA SER A 4 -33.93 28.07 -12.50
C SER A 4 -33.49 26.68 -12.00
N SER A 5 -33.87 25.61 -12.67
CA SER A 5 -33.51 24.24 -12.25
C SER A 5 -32.08 23.83 -12.62
N ALA A 6 -31.62 24.21 -13.80
CA ALA A 6 -30.29 23.87 -14.29
C ALA A 6 -29.16 24.55 -13.49
N SER A 7 -29.34 25.82 -13.09
CA SER A 7 -28.34 26.49 -12.25
C SER A 7 -28.26 25.92 -10.84
N SER A 8 -29.40 25.57 -10.22
CA SER A 8 -29.41 24.94 -8.89
C SER A 8 -28.73 23.56 -8.89
N ASP A 9 -28.89 22.79 -9.98
CA ASP A 9 -28.25 21.47 -10.12
C ASP A 9 -26.73 21.58 -10.37
N VAL A 10 -26.26 22.60 -11.07
CA VAL A 10 -24.83 22.87 -11.23
C VAL A 10 -24.20 23.27 -9.89
N TYR A 11 -24.83 24.16 -9.13
CA TYR A 11 -24.36 24.55 -7.80
C TYR A 11 -24.31 23.36 -6.82
N LYS A 12 -25.34 22.49 -6.83
CA LYS A 12 -25.35 21.27 -5.99
C LYS A 12 -24.23 20.31 -6.35
N ARG A 13 -23.97 20.10 -7.66
CA ARG A 13 -22.84 19.24 -8.11
C ARG A 13 -21.49 19.79 -7.71
N GLN A 14 -21.26 21.08 -7.86
CA GLN A 14 -20.02 21.73 -7.41
C GLN A 14 -19.83 21.63 -5.88
N HIS A 15 -20.92 21.67 -5.11
CA HIS A 15 -20.88 21.45 -3.67
C HIS A 15 -20.38 20.04 -3.31
N HIS A 16 -20.85 18.99 -4.03
CA HIS A 16 -20.39 17.61 -3.79
C HIS A 16 -18.92 17.40 -4.14
N VAL A 17 -18.45 17.97 -5.26
CA VAL A 17 -17.03 17.92 -5.64
C VAL A 17 -16.16 18.57 -4.58
N ARG A 18 -16.53 19.77 -4.15
CA ARG A 18 -15.79 20.50 -3.10
C ARG A 18 -15.79 19.74 -1.78
N ALA A 19 -16.92 19.18 -1.36
CA ALA A 19 -17.03 18.40 -0.12
C ALA A 19 -16.13 17.17 -0.15
N ALA A 20 -16.06 16.43 -1.26
CA ALA A 20 -15.18 15.29 -1.42
C ALA A 20 -13.69 15.67 -1.32
N LEU A 21 -13.29 16.78 -1.94
CA LEU A 21 -11.91 17.27 -1.86
C LEU A 21 -11.55 17.78 -0.46
N LEU A 22 -12.48 18.41 0.25
CA LEU A 22 -12.27 18.83 1.64
C LEU A 22 -12.13 17.64 2.57
N GLU A 23 -12.93 16.59 2.42
CA GLU A 23 -12.80 15.34 3.18
C GLU A 23 -11.41 14.71 2.96
N ALA A 24 -10.92 14.68 1.72
CA ALA A 24 -9.57 14.21 1.39
C ALA A 24 -8.48 15.08 2.02
N GLN A 25 -8.67 16.41 2.00
CA GLN A 25 -7.75 17.37 2.64
C GLN A 25 -7.68 17.17 4.17
N GLU A 26 -8.82 16.96 4.82
CA GLU A 26 -8.89 16.70 6.27
C GLU A 26 -8.17 15.38 6.62
N ALA A 27 -8.39 14.32 5.85
CA ALA A 27 -7.70 13.05 6.06
C ALA A 27 -6.17 13.20 5.90
N LEU A 28 -5.71 13.95 4.90
CA LEU A 28 -4.30 14.25 4.73
C LEU A 28 -3.74 15.11 5.87
N ALA A 29 -4.48 16.11 6.34
CA ALA A 29 -4.08 16.95 7.46
C ALA A 29 -3.93 16.15 8.75
N HIS A 30 -4.82 15.19 9.00
CA HIS A 30 -4.71 14.28 10.14
C HIS A 30 -3.45 13.42 10.05
N LEU A 31 -3.18 12.80 8.89
CA LEU A 31 -1.96 12.00 8.70
C LEU A 31 -0.69 12.84 8.90
N LEU A 32 -0.67 14.06 8.37
CA LEU A 32 0.46 14.98 8.47
C LEU A 32 0.73 15.44 9.91
N SER A 33 -0.28 15.47 10.77
CA SER A 33 -0.14 15.83 12.20
C SER A 33 0.17 14.64 13.12
N ASP A 34 0.19 13.42 12.59
CA ASP A 34 0.48 12.21 13.38
C ASP A 34 1.97 11.83 13.27
N GLU A 35 2.78 12.39 14.16
CA GLU A 35 4.23 12.14 14.20
C GLU A 35 4.56 10.64 14.32
N VAL A 36 3.74 9.84 15.00
CA VAL A 36 3.95 8.39 15.10
C VAL A 36 3.79 7.72 13.75
N MET A 37 2.80 8.15 12.96
CA MET A 37 2.62 7.60 11.61
C MET A 37 3.72 8.08 10.66
N LEU A 38 4.19 9.32 10.77
CA LEU A 38 5.31 9.81 9.97
C LEU A 38 6.58 9.00 10.25
N GLU A 39 6.88 8.71 11.52
CA GLU A 39 8.00 7.83 11.89
C GLU A 39 7.84 6.42 11.35
N ARG A 40 6.63 5.85 11.39
CA ARG A 40 6.35 4.51 10.84
C ARG A 40 6.49 4.47 9.33
N ILE A 41 6.06 5.50 8.62
CA ILE A 41 6.26 5.62 7.16
C ILE A 41 7.76 5.61 6.84
N ASN A 42 8.55 6.38 7.58
CA ASN A 42 10.01 6.39 7.43
C ASN A 42 10.62 5.01 7.76
N ALA A 43 10.18 4.37 8.84
CA ALA A 43 10.64 3.04 9.23
C ALA A 43 10.33 1.98 8.15
N ALA A 44 9.16 2.05 7.53
CA ALA A 44 8.76 1.16 6.44
C ALA A 44 9.68 1.31 5.21
N GLY A 45 9.95 2.54 4.77
CA GLY A 45 10.88 2.81 3.66
C GLY A 45 12.28 2.31 3.95
N ASN A 46 12.79 2.53 5.17
CA ASN A 46 14.10 2.03 5.59
C ASN A 46 14.16 0.51 5.62
N LEU A 47 13.14 -0.16 6.15
CA LEU A 47 13.05 -1.62 6.19
C LEU A 47 13.05 -2.23 4.78
N MET A 48 12.35 -1.62 3.83
CA MET A 48 12.36 -2.02 2.43
C MET A 48 13.73 -1.81 1.78
N ALA A 49 14.39 -0.68 2.04
CA ALA A 49 15.73 -0.40 1.54
C ALA A 49 16.76 -1.38 2.09
N ASP A 50 16.71 -1.71 3.40
CA ASP A 50 17.58 -2.70 4.03
C ASP A 50 17.44 -4.09 3.39
N ALA A 51 16.20 -4.51 3.14
CA ALA A 51 15.92 -5.78 2.49
C ALA A 51 16.55 -5.84 1.08
N LEU A 52 16.31 -4.81 0.26
CA LEU A 52 16.86 -4.74 -1.11
C LEU A 52 18.39 -4.67 -1.10
N GLN A 53 18.99 -3.90 -0.21
CA GLN A 53 20.44 -3.79 -0.07
C GLN A 53 21.07 -5.12 0.31
N SER A 54 20.37 -5.94 1.08
CA SER A 54 20.80 -7.27 1.50
C SER A 54 20.47 -8.37 0.48
N GLY A 55 19.96 -8.04 -0.70
CA GLY A 55 19.59 -8.98 -1.77
C GLY A 55 18.23 -9.64 -1.58
N GLY A 56 17.41 -9.13 -0.67
CA GLY A 56 16.02 -9.51 -0.49
C GLY A 56 15.11 -8.93 -1.57
N ARG A 57 13.83 -9.27 -1.49
CA ARG A 57 12.77 -8.85 -2.42
C ARG A 57 11.58 -8.28 -1.66
N ILE A 58 10.77 -7.49 -2.34
CA ILE A 58 9.53 -6.97 -1.79
C ILE A 58 8.36 -7.58 -2.56
N TYR A 59 7.46 -8.23 -1.83
CA TYR A 59 6.18 -8.69 -2.36
C TYR A 59 5.09 -7.74 -1.92
N SER A 60 4.09 -7.50 -2.79
CA SER A 60 2.94 -6.68 -2.45
C SER A 60 1.63 -7.41 -2.75
N CYS A 61 0.61 -7.22 -1.93
CA CYS A 61 -0.71 -7.80 -2.13
C CYS A 61 -1.83 -6.94 -1.56
N GLY A 62 -3.02 -7.11 -2.09
CA GLY A 62 -4.24 -6.42 -1.68
C GLY A 62 -5.43 -6.86 -2.54
N ASN A 63 -6.61 -6.33 -2.27
CA ASN A 63 -7.82 -6.63 -3.03
C ASN A 63 -8.35 -5.38 -3.72
N GLY A 64 -8.95 -5.52 -4.89
CA GLY A 64 -9.58 -4.40 -5.61
C GLY A 64 -8.63 -3.22 -5.81
N GLY A 65 -8.99 -2.02 -5.33
CA GLY A 65 -8.14 -0.83 -5.39
C GLY A 65 -6.80 -1.03 -4.68
N SER A 66 -6.78 -1.75 -3.56
CA SER A 66 -5.53 -2.10 -2.87
C SER A 66 -4.64 -3.06 -3.67
N LEU A 67 -5.20 -3.87 -4.58
CA LEU A 67 -4.41 -4.64 -5.53
C LEU A 67 -3.82 -3.74 -6.63
N CYS A 68 -4.58 -2.74 -7.09
CA CYS A 68 -4.05 -1.72 -8.00
C CYS A 68 -2.86 -0.98 -7.36
N ASP A 69 -2.98 -0.59 -6.10
CA ASP A 69 -1.89 0.03 -5.34
C ASP A 69 -0.67 -0.89 -5.20
N ALA A 70 -0.89 -2.18 -4.94
CA ALA A 70 0.18 -3.17 -4.85
C ALA A 70 0.91 -3.36 -6.18
N MET A 71 0.19 -3.36 -7.30
CA MET A 71 0.75 -3.44 -8.65
C MET A 71 1.50 -2.17 -9.02
N HIS A 72 0.95 -1.00 -8.68
CA HIS A 72 1.58 0.30 -8.88
C HIS A 72 2.94 0.37 -8.16
N PHE A 73 2.96 -0.02 -6.87
CA PHE A 73 4.22 -0.12 -6.12
C PHE A 73 5.26 -0.99 -6.84
N ALA A 74 4.88 -2.20 -7.25
CA ALA A 74 5.80 -3.16 -7.84
C ALA A 74 6.35 -2.70 -9.20
N GLU A 75 5.50 -2.07 -10.04
CA GLU A 75 5.94 -1.60 -11.35
C GLU A 75 6.86 -0.38 -11.25
N GLU A 76 6.61 0.56 -10.33
CA GLU A 76 7.51 1.69 -10.11
C GLU A 76 8.84 1.26 -9.49
N MET A 77 8.86 0.21 -8.68
CA MET A 77 10.11 -0.37 -8.15
C MET A 77 10.94 -1.06 -9.23
N THR A 78 10.32 -1.83 -10.11
CA THR A 78 11.01 -2.54 -11.19
C THR A 78 11.29 -1.66 -12.41
N GLY A 79 10.44 -0.69 -12.66
CA GLY A 79 10.58 0.31 -13.72
C GLY A 79 11.37 1.53 -13.26
N ARG A 80 10.72 2.68 -13.29
CA ARG A 80 11.30 3.96 -12.87
C ARG A 80 10.26 4.84 -12.19
N TYR A 81 10.59 5.37 -11.03
CA TYR A 81 9.74 6.33 -10.32
C TYR A 81 10.01 7.78 -10.76
N ARG A 82 11.13 8.37 -10.36
CA ARG A 82 11.52 9.75 -10.73
C ARG A 82 12.69 9.76 -11.70
N ASN A 83 13.90 9.55 -11.20
CA ASN A 83 15.12 9.54 -11.99
C ASN A 83 15.52 8.11 -12.38
N ASN A 84 16.38 7.99 -13.39
CA ASN A 84 16.90 6.69 -13.79
C ASN A 84 17.76 6.07 -12.69
N ARG A 85 17.55 4.78 -12.44
CA ARG A 85 18.32 3.98 -11.47
C ARG A 85 18.19 2.49 -11.81
N PRO A 86 18.96 1.60 -11.20
CA PRO A 86 18.78 0.16 -11.35
C PRO A 86 17.38 -0.28 -10.90
N ALA A 87 16.84 -1.32 -11.54
CA ALA A 87 15.57 -1.94 -11.13
C ALA A 87 15.69 -2.57 -9.75
N TYR A 88 14.68 -2.38 -8.92
CA TYR A 88 14.59 -3.02 -7.61
C TYR A 88 13.71 -4.26 -7.65
N ALA A 89 14.06 -5.27 -6.86
CA ALA A 89 13.37 -6.55 -6.83
C ALA A 89 12.03 -6.44 -6.09
N ALA A 90 10.96 -6.14 -6.81
CA ALA A 90 9.61 -6.08 -6.27
C ALA A 90 8.61 -6.83 -7.17
N THR A 91 7.58 -7.45 -6.58
CA THR A 91 6.55 -8.20 -7.31
C THR A 91 5.21 -8.08 -6.61
N ALA A 92 4.18 -7.66 -7.33
CA ALA A 92 2.80 -7.77 -6.87
C ALA A 92 2.29 -9.21 -7.08
N ILE A 93 1.59 -9.75 -6.10
CA ILE A 93 0.93 -11.06 -6.22
C ILE A 93 -0.40 -10.85 -6.96
N ALA A 94 -0.33 -10.85 -8.29
CA ALA A 94 -1.44 -10.46 -9.17
C ALA A 94 -1.53 -11.33 -10.44
N ASP A 95 -0.73 -12.39 -10.56
CA ASP A 95 -0.80 -13.29 -11.72
C ASP A 95 -2.18 -13.96 -11.79
N ALA A 96 -2.87 -13.75 -12.91
CA ALA A 96 -4.25 -14.20 -13.08
C ALA A 96 -4.37 -15.73 -13.03
N SER A 97 -3.39 -16.47 -13.55
CA SER A 97 -3.43 -17.93 -13.57
C SER A 97 -3.21 -18.50 -12.18
N HIS A 98 -2.23 -17.95 -11.42
CA HIS A 98 -2.01 -18.30 -10.01
C HIS A 98 -3.25 -18.00 -9.16
N MET A 99 -3.81 -16.79 -9.29
CA MET A 99 -5.00 -16.39 -8.53
C MET A 99 -6.19 -17.31 -8.81
N ALA A 100 -6.45 -17.62 -10.09
CA ALA A 100 -7.54 -18.50 -10.50
C ALA A 100 -7.34 -19.94 -10.00
N CYS A 101 -6.14 -20.49 -10.17
CA CYS A 101 -5.79 -21.84 -9.72
C CYS A 101 -5.97 -21.99 -8.20
N VAL A 102 -5.33 -21.11 -7.42
CA VAL A 102 -5.38 -21.19 -5.96
C VAL A 102 -6.80 -20.93 -5.44
N ALA A 103 -7.52 -19.97 -6.01
CA ALA A 103 -8.90 -19.71 -5.60
C ALA A 103 -9.82 -20.91 -5.87
N ASN A 104 -9.64 -21.61 -7.00
CA ASN A 104 -10.41 -22.81 -7.35
C ASN A 104 -10.10 -24.00 -6.44
N ASP A 105 -8.82 -24.25 -6.17
CA ASP A 105 -8.38 -25.48 -5.52
C ASP A 105 -8.35 -25.38 -3.99
N PHE A 106 -8.05 -24.21 -3.44
CA PHE A 106 -7.85 -23.99 -2.00
C PHE A 106 -8.78 -22.95 -1.38
N GLY A 107 -9.38 -22.07 -2.21
CA GLY A 107 -10.20 -20.93 -1.79
C GLY A 107 -9.45 -19.60 -1.90
N TYR A 108 -10.23 -18.52 -2.10
CA TYR A 108 -9.69 -17.18 -2.33
C TYR A 108 -8.86 -16.64 -1.16
N GLU A 109 -9.08 -17.15 0.03
CA GLU A 109 -8.32 -16.75 1.22
C GLU A 109 -6.85 -17.19 1.20
N TYR A 110 -6.46 -18.12 0.31
CA TYR A 110 -5.09 -18.63 0.19
C TYR A 110 -4.29 -18.06 -0.98
N VAL A 111 -4.90 -17.22 -1.82
CA VAL A 111 -4.27 -16.74 -3.06
C VAL A 111 -2.93 -16.03 -2.84
N PHE A 112 -2.78 -15.29 -1.76
CA PHE A 112 -1.54 -14.60 -1.44
C PHE A 112 -0.59 -15.46 -0.59
N SER A 113 -1.12 -16.17 0.41
CA SER A 113 -0.28 -16.97 1.31
C SER A 113 0.45 -18.10 0.58
N ARG A 114 -0.21 -18.80 -0.34
CA ARG A 114 0.43 -19.85 -1.12
C ARG A 114 1.56 -19.33 -2.01
N TYR A 115 1.44 -18.11 -2.53
CA TYR A 115 2.53 -17.49 -3.26
C TYR A 115 3.72 -17.22 -2.33
N ILE A 116 3.48 -16.61 -1.17
CA ILE A 116 4.52 -16.34 -0.16
C ILE A 116 5.19 -17.66 0.29
N GLU A 117 4.42 -18.70 0.60
CA GLU A 117 4.93 -20.01 0.98
C GLU A 117 5.88 -20.60 -0.08
N GLY A 118 5.56 -20.43 -1.37
CA GLY A 118 6.34 -20.98 -2.47
C GLY A 118 7.62 -20.23 -2.79
N VAL A 119 7.62 -18.90 -2.72
CA VAL A 119 8.69 -18.09 -3.31
C VAL A 119 9.45 -17.20 -2.32
N ALA A 120 8.82 -16.77 -1.22
CA ALA A 120 9.45 -15.84 -0.30
C ALA A 120 10.46 -16.51 0.63
N ARG A 121 11.46 -15.75 1.10
CA ARG A 121 12.57 -16.20 1.95
C ARG A 121 12.76 -15.24 3.11
N SER A 122 13.45 -15.69 4.14
CA SER A 122 13.92 -14.79 5.21
C SER A 122 14.79 -13.67 4.62
N GLY A 123 14.55 -12.44 5.07
CA GLY A 123 15.17 -11.23 4.54
C GLY A 123 14.33 -10.51 3.47
N ASP A 124 13.26 -11.13 2.97
CA ASP A 124 12.28 -10.46 2.12
C ASP A 124 11.30 -9.61 2.95
N VAL A 125 10.52 -8.78 2.27
CA VAL A 125 9.45 -7.94 2.84
C VAL A 125 8.13 -8.21 2.14
N LEU A 126 7.03 -8.28 2.91
CA LEU A 126 5.66 -8.22 2.38
C LEU A 126 5.07 -6.84 2.66
N LEU A 127 4.57 -6.17 1.62
CA LEU A 127 3.67 -5.02 1.72
C LEU A 127 2.22 -5.52 1.60
N GLY A 128 1.53 -5.64 2.73
CA GLY A 128 0.14 -6.07 2.80
C GLY A 128 -0.81 -4.88 2.87
N ILE A 129 -1.73 -4.74 1.91
CA ILE A 129 -2.64 -3.59 1.81
C ILE A 129 -4.09 -4.03 2.03
N SER A 130 -4.72 -3.49 3.07
CA SER A 130 -6.12 -3.77 3.40
C SER A 130 -6.74 -2.62 4.18
N THR A 131 -7.64 -1.87 3.56
CA THR A 131 -8.32 -0.72 4.21
C THR A 131 -9.04 -1.10 5.50
N SER A 132 -9.69 -2.27 5.53
CA SER A 132 -10.35 -2.79 6.74
C SER A 132 -9.37 -3.43 7.73
N GLY A 133 -8.18 -3.84 7.28
CA GLY A 133 -7.22 -4.61 8.07
C GLY A 133 -7.69 -6.03 8.45
N THR A 134 -8.78 -6.53 7.83
CA THR A 134 -9.41 -7.82 8.16
C THR A 134 -9.58 -8.76 6.96
N SER A 135 -9.08 -8.38 5.78
CA SER A 135 -9.14 -9.21 4.58
C SER A 135 -8.42 -10.54 4.81
N LYS A 136 -9.15 -11.65 4.77
CA LYS A 136 -8.64 -12.98 5.14
C LYS A 136 -7.41 -13.40 4.33
N ASN A 137 -7.42 -13.16 3.02
CA ASN A 137 -6.29 -13.51 2.14
C ASN A 137 -5.03 -12.69 2.45
N VAL A 138 -5.15 -11.40 2.75
CA VAL A 138 -4.02 -10.56 3.18
C VAL A 138 -3.53 -11.00 4.57
N LEU A 139 -4.45 -11.28 5.50
CA LEU A 139 -4.09 -11.77 6.84
C LEU A 139 -3.30 -13.09 6.75
N ARG A 140 -3.75 -14.07 5.95
CA ARG A 140 -3.02 -15.32 5.75
C ARG A 140 -1.64 -15.11 5.11
N ALA A 141 -1.51 -14.13 4.21
CA ALA A 141 -0.20 -13.78 3.66
C ALA A 141 0.74 -13.20 4.72
N VAL A 142 0.23 -12.38 5.63
CA VAL A 142 0.98 -11.86 6.79
C VAL A 142 1.42 -13.01 7.69
N GLU A 143 0.53 -13.93 8.03
CA GLU A 143 0.83 -15.11 8.85
C GLU A 143 1.91 -15.99 8.20
N ALA A 144 1.77 -16.31 6.91
CA ALA A 144 2.75 -17.09 6.15
C ALA A 144 4.12 -16.37 6.09
N SER A 145 4.13 -15.06 5.93
CA SER A 145 5.34 -14.24 5.92
C SER A 145 6.10 -14.37 7.25
N ARG A 146 5.40 -14.24 8.37
CA ARG A 146 6.00 -14.38 9.70
C ARG A 146 6.63 -15.76 9.93
N VAL A 147 5.95 -16.83 9.51
CA VAL A 147 6.49 -18.20 9.60
C VAL A 147 7.79 -18.35 8.80
N LYS A 148 7.92 -17.64 7.67
CA LYS A 148 9.11 -17.71 6.81
C LYS A 148 10.21 -16.70 7.19
N GLY A 149 10.02 -15.89 8.23
CA GLY A 149 10.98 -14.84 8.60
C GLY A 149 11.00 -13.66 7.62
N VAL A 150 9.91 -13.48 6.86
CA VAL A 150 9.67 -12.33 5.99
C VAL A 150 9.11 -11.20 6.84
N LYS A 151 9.68 -10.01 6.73
CA LYS A 151 9.19 -8.82 7.43
C LYS A 151 7.90 -8.31 6.81
N VAL A 152 7.03 -7.72 7.62
CA VAL A 152 5.71 -7.27 7.17
C VAL A 152 5.56 -5.77 7.40
N VAL A 153 5.31 -5.04 6.31
CA VAL A 153 4.77 -3.68 6.31
C VAL A 153 3.31 -3.76 5.91
N SER A 154 2.42 -3.11 6.65
CA SER A 154 1.02 -3.05 6.25
C SER A 154 0.49 -1.63 6.13
N LEU A 155 -0.40 -1.43 5.16
CA LEU A 155 -1.23 -0.24 5.00
C LEU A 155 -2.68 -0.59 5.33
N THR A 156 -3.27 0.08 6.32
CA THR A 156 -4.64 -0.15 6.78
C THR A 156 -5.31 1.14 7.24
N GLY A 157 -6.63 1.12 7.39
CA GLY A 157 -7.39 2.21 8.01
C GLY A 157 -7.77 1.95 9.47
N ARG A 158 -7.28 0.84 10.10
CA ARG A 158 -7.67 0.44 11.45
C ARG A 158 -6.50 -0.06 12.29
N ALA A 159 -6.19 0.66 13.35
CA ALA A 159 -5.05 0.37 14.24
C ALA A 159 -5.18 -0.96 14.99
N ASP A 160 -6.38 -1.32 15.41
CA ASP A 160 -6.67 -2.52 16.19
C ASP A 160 -6.97 -3.77 15.32
N SER A 161 -6.78 -3.66 14.02
CA SER A 161 -7.00 -4.75 13.09
C SER A 161 -5.98 -5.90 13.26
N PRO A 162 -6.36 -7.15 12.94
CA PRO A 162 -5.45 -8.28 13.03
C PRO A 162 -4.22 -8.14 12.13
N ILE A 163 -4.36 -7.54 10.94
CA ILE A 163 -3.23 -7.28 10.04
C ILE A 163 -2.25 -6.29 10.67
N ALA A 164 -2.73 -5.17 11.24
CA ALA A 164 -1.87 -4.20 11.89
C ALA A 164 -1.11 -4.80 13.09
N LYS A 165 -1.77 -5.60 13.90
CA LYS A 165 -1.17 -6.25 15.08
C LYS A 165 -0.08 -7.25 14.75
N LEU A 166 -0.14 -7.90 13.58
CA LEU A 166 0.83 -8.90 13.14
C LEU A 166 1.95 -8.32 12.29
N SER A 167 1.90 -7.04 11.92
CA SER A 167 2.90 -6.38 11.09
C SER A 167 4.09 -5.90 11.92
N ASP A 168 5.30 -5.95 11.34
CA ASP A 168 6.50 -5.33 11.93
C ASP A 168 6.37 -3.81 11.91
N VAL A 169 5.82 -3.25 10.83
CA VAL A 169 5.48 -1.83 10.71
C VAL A 169 4.06 -1.71 10.15
N ALA A 170 3.14 -1.18 10.94
CA ALA A 170 1.77 -0.91 10.52
C ALA A 170 1.55 0.59 10.34
N ILE A 171 1.22 1.01 9.13
CA ILE A 171 0.78 2.37 8.83
C ILE A 171 -0.75 2.38 8.83
N VAL A 172 -1.32 3.23 9.67
CA VAL A 172 -2.76 3.39 9.81
C VAL A 172 -3.15 4.75 9.28
N THR A 173 -3.74 4.78 8.09
CA THR A 173 -4.16 6.05 7.50
C THR A 173 -5.58 6.40 7.92
N PRO A 174 -5.83 7.67 8.26
CA PRO A 174 -7.18 8.14 8.55
C PRO A 174 -8.05 8.08 7.30
N GLY A 175 -9.35 8.00 7.48
CA GLY A 175 -10.33 8.00 6.40
C GLY A 175 -11.74 8.15 6.94
N GLY A 176 -12.69 8.39 6.04
CA GLY A 176 -14.10 8.51 6.35
C GLY A 176 -14.80 7.16 6.49
N ARG A 177 -16.10 7.19 6.21
CA ARG A 177 -16.98 6.00 6.25
C ARG A 177 -16.58 4.93 5.23
N TYR A 178 -16.00 5.33 4.11
CA TYR A 178 -15.70 4.48 2.95
C TYR A 178 -14.19 4.28 2.79
N ALA A 179 -13.82 3.33 1.95
CA ALA A 179 -12.43 2.95 1.74
C ALA A 179 -11.63 3.94 0.89
N ASP A 180 -12.29 4.80 0.11
CA ASP A 180 -11.69 5.70 -0.86
C ASP A 180 -10.65 6.66 -0.24
N ARG A 181 -11.00 7.35 0.85
CA ARG A 181 -10.08 8.27 1.54
C ARG A 181 -8.87 7.55 2.16
N VAL A 182 -9.09 6.35 2.66
CA VAL A 182 -8.00 5.49 3.15
C VAL A 182 -7.07 5.11 2.00
N GLN A 183 -7.60 4.69 0.85
CA GLN A 183 -6.83 4.30 -0.33
C GLN A 183 -6.04 5.47 -0.92
N GLU A 184 -6.62 6.68 -0.98
CA GLU A 184 -5.92 7.89 -1.43
C GLU A 184 -4.67 8.19 -0.59
N LEU A 185 -4.69 7.90 0.70
CA LEU A 185 -3.53 8.02 1.58
C LEU A 185 -2.57 6.83 1.45
N HIS A 186 -3.08 5.61 1.17
CA HIS A 186 -2.23 4.46 0.91
C HIS A 186 -1.32 4.68 -0.28
N ILE A 187 -1.84 5.19 -1.41
CA ILE A 187 -0.98 5.47 -2.57
C ILE A 187 0.03 6.59 -2.30
N LYS A 188 -0.31 7.59 -1.47
CA LYS A 188 0.67 8.60 -1.03
C LYS A 188 1.80 7.96 -0.21
N CYS A 189 1.49 7.06 0.72
CA CYS A 189 2.49 6.32 1.49
C CYS A 189 3.36 5.46 0.57
N ILE A 190 2.79 4.81 -0.43
CA ILE A 190 3.51 4.01 -1.42
C ILE A 190 4.54 4.86 -2.17
N HIS A 191 4.15 6.02 -2.68
CA HIS A 191 5.09 6.94 -3.34
C HIS A 191 6.22 7.38 -2.39
N ILE A 192 5.90 7.63 -1.12
CA ILE A 192 6.91 7.99 -0.11
C ILE A 192 7.85 6.80 0.16
N PHE A 193 7.36 5.57 0.24
CA PHE A 193 8.22 4.39 0.41
C PHE A 193 9.23 4.27 -0.73
N ILE A 194 8.77 4.42 -1.98
CA ILE A 194 9.63 4.36 -3.17
C ILE A 194 10.69 5.46 -3.12
N GLU A 195 10.29 6.69 -2.81
CA GLU A 195 11.20 7.82 -2.66
C GLU A 195 12.25 7.57 -1.57
N LEU A 196 11.86 7.07 -0.39
CA LEU A 196 12.77 6.76 0.70
C LEU A 196 13.76 5.65 0.33
N VAL A 197 13.30 4.63 -0.39
CA VAL A 197 14.17 3.58 -0.93
C VAL A 197 15.18 4.17 -1.92
N GLU A 198 14.73 5.00 -2.84
CA GLU A 198 15.60 5.67 -3.83
C GLU A 198 16.61 6.60 -3.16
N ARG A 199 16.19 7.42 -2.21
CA ARG A 199 17.09 8.33 -1.45
C ARG A 199 18.19 7.56 -0.72
N ARG A 200 17.91 6.35 -0.28
CA ARG A 200 18.87 5.53 0.44
C ARG A 200 19.78 4.72 -0.47
N LEU A 201 19.27 4.16 -1.55
CA LEU A 201 20.02 3.27 -2.45
C LEU A 201 20.66 4.01 -3.64
N ASN A 202 20.10 5.14 -4.02
CA ASN A 202 20.60 6.00 -5.09
C ASN A 202 20.57 7.49 -4.68
N PRO A 203 21.33 7.86 -3.61
CA PRO A 203 21.33 9.22 -3.06
C PRO A 203 21.78 10.28 -4.06
N GLU A 204 22.56 9.91 -5.07
CA GLU A 204 23.02 10.78 -6.15
C GLU A 204 21.84 11.41 -6.93
N ASN A 205 20.71 10.73 -7.01
CA ASN A 205 19.52 11.22 -7.68
C ASN A 205 18.83 12.37 -6.92
N TYR A 206 19.20 12.60 -5.67
CA TYR A 206 18.61 13.58 -4.76
C TYR A 206 19.63 14.61 -4.21
N ALA A 207 20.84 14.63 -4.75
CA ALA A 207 21.96 15.46 -4.23
C ALA A 207 21.77 16.98 -4.40
N GLY A 208 20.71 17.41 -5.07
CA GLY A 208 20.40 18.84 -5.28
C GLY A 208 19.12 19.33 -4.60
N GLU A 209 18.49 18.50 -3.75
CA GLU A 209 17.23 18.83 -3.06
C GLU A 209 17.45 19.26 -1.61
#